data_b1a7e161eb73d2ec3246c4ca79fd6066
#
_entry.id   b1a7e161eb73d2ec3246c4ca79fd6066
#
_cell.length_a   1.000
_cell.length_b   1.000
_cell.length_c   1.000
_cell.angle_alpha   90.00
_cell.angle_beta   90.00
_cell.angle_gamma   90.00
#
_symmetry.space_group_name_H-M   'P 1'
#
loop_
_entity.id
_entity.type
_entity.pdbx_description
1 polymer ?
#
loop_
_entity_poly.entity_id
_entity_poly.type
_entity_poly.pdbx_seq_one_letter_code
_entity_poly.pdbx_strand_id
1 'polypeptide(L)'
;RIDATLMPLISAMAAYLVYTLGLLIVLDVFGVNTNSIIALLGAAGIAVGLALKDTLSNIAAGIMLLFLRPFTVGNFITCGDVSGSVREIGVFVTVIETADGLYISAPNNSLWGGAIKNFTRNGKRRMEITVGIDYQDSIEVGLKVLLAVAATESRLLADPAPQVMVFSMGDSSINLQLRMWAPVDVYWEIYWAMNRKVKEEIELAGLSIPFPQRTLHVVEPLKL
;
A
#
# COMPACT_ATOMS: atom_id res chain seq x y z
N ARG A 1 -25.06 8.65 -11.19
CA ARG A 1 -26.52 8.66 -11.43
C ARG A 1 -27.17 8.39 -10.09
N ILE A 2 -27.97 9.34 -9.59
CA ILE A 2 -28.80 9.14 -8.41
C ILE A 2 -29.91 8.17 -8.84
N ASP A 3 -30.08 7.09 -8.08
CA ASP A 3 -31.15 6.13 -8.35
C ASP A 3 -32.51 6.86 -8.25
N ALA A 4 -33.41 6.52 -9.18
CA ALA A 4 -34.73 7.15 -9.25
C ALA A 4 -35.54 6.98 -7.93
N THR A 5 -35.20 5.96 -7.14
CA THR A 5 -35.80 5.69 -5.83
C THR A 5 -35.36 6.66 -4.72
N LEU A 6 -34.18 7.29 -4.83
CA LEU A 6 -33.65 8.21 -3.82
C LEU A 6 -34.22 9.64 -3.96
N MET A 7 -34.60 10.08 -5.15
CA MET A 7 -35.12 11.41 -5.40
C MET A 7 -36.40 11.73 -4.60
N PRO A 8 -37.42 10.83 -4.58
CA PRO A 8 -38.61 11.07 -3.76
C PRO A 8 -38.32 11.17 -2.27
N LEU A 9 -37.37 10.33 -1.78
CA LEU A 9 -36.98 10.33 -0.37
C LEU A 9 -36.32 11.67 0.02
N ILE A 10 -35.34 12.12 -0.76
CA ILE A 10 -34.64 13.40 -0.51
C ILE A 10 -35.60 14.57 -0.58
N SER A 11 -36.51 14.61 -1.58
CA SER A 11 -37.50 15.67 -1.71
C SER A 11 -38.52 15.69 -0.56
N ALA A 12 -38.98 14.52 -0.08
CA ALA A 12 -39.84 14.42 1.07
C ALA A 12 -39.13 14.90 2.36
N MET A 13 -37.90 14.51 2.60
CA MET A 13 -37.12 14.99 3.75
C MET A 13 -36.95 16.52 3.72
N ALA A 14 -36.57 17.07 2.55
CA ALA A 14 -36.47 18.52 2.39
C ALA A 14 -37.82 19.26 2.63
N ALA A 15 -38.91 18.70 2.11
CA ALA A 15 -40.24 19.27 2.33
C ALA A 15 -40.66 19.27 3.81
N TYR A 16 -40.44 18.13 4.51
CA TYR A 16 -40.72 18.06 5.95
C TYR A 16 -39.88 19.05 6.77
N LEU A 17 -38.59 19.20 6.42
CA LEU A 17 -37.75 20.20 7.08
C LEU A 17 -38.30 21.61 6.90
N VAL A 18 -38.67 21.99 5.66
CA VAL A 18 -39.25 23.31 5.35
C VAL A 18 -40.58 23.50 6.06
N TYR A 19 -41.47 22.50 6.08
CA TYR A 19 -42.76 22.60 6.79
C TYR A 19 -42.57 22.73 8.29
N THR A 20 -41.62 22.01 8.89
CA THR A 20 -41.34 22.13 10.34
C THR A 20 -40.81 23.51 10.68
N LEU A 21 -39.88 24.07 9.91
CA LEU A 21 -39.40 25.44 10.11
C LEU A 21 -40.47 26.47 9.89
N GLY A 22 -41.30 26.31 8.85
CA GLY A 22 -42.46 27.22 8.59
C GLY A 22 -43.48 27.19 9.73
N LEU A 23 -43.80 26.00 10.24
CA LEU A 23 -44.70 25.84 11.37
C LEU A 23 -44.18 26.55 12.63
N LEU A 24 -42.88 26.42 12.93
CA LEU A 24 -42.26 27.10 14.08
C LEU A 24 -42.38 28.61 13.98
N ILE A 25 -42.12 29.18 12.79
CA ILE A 25 -42.24 30.63 12.56
C ILE A 25 -43.71 31.09 12.76
N VAL A 26 -44.64 30.32 12.22
CA VAL A 26 -46.10 30.66 12.39
C VAL A 26 -46.49 30.63 13.86
N LEU A 27 -46.10 29.60 14.61
CA LEU A 27 -46.39 29.50 16.05
C LEU A 27 -45.77 30.66 16.84
N ASP A 28 -44.56 31.09 16.51
CA ASP A 28 -43.88 32.21 17.15
C ASP A 28 -44.64 33.53 16.91
N VAL A 29 -45.11 33.78 15.67
CA VAL A 29 -45.92 34.93 15.32
C VAL A 29 -47.25 34.96 16.11
N PHE A 30 -47.83 33.79 16.39
CA PHE A 30 -49.03 33.69 17.24
C PHE A 30 -48.76 33.77 18.75
N GLY A 31 -47.50 34.01 19.16
CA GLY A 31 -47.11 34.14 20.58
C GLY A 31 -47.02 32.83 21.34
N VAL A 32 -46.99 31.70 20.63
CA VAL A 32 -46.78 30.39 21.25
C VAL A 32 -45.28 30.19 21.55
N ASN A 33 -44.96 29.81 22.78
CA ASN A 33 -43.56 29.58 23.15
C ASN A 33 -43.01 28.31 22.47
N THR A 34 -42.15 28.50 21.45
CA THR A 34 -41.57 27.46 20.64
C THR A 34 -40.23 26.95 21.19
N ASN A 35 -39.67 27.52 22.27
CA ASN A 35 -38.36 27.23 22.80
C ASN A 35 -38.14 25.72 23.11
N SER A 36 -39.13 25.05 23.69
CA SER A 36 -39.06 23.62 24.02
C SER A 36 -39.00 22.75 22.76
N ILE A 37 -39.74 23.17 21.70
CA ILE A 37 -39.75 22.44 20.41
C ILE A 37 -38.39 22.63 19.71
N ILE A 38 -37.85 23.84 19.73
CA ILE A 38 -36.51 24.15 19.17
C ILE A 38 -35.46 23.37 19.92
N ALA A 39 -35.52 23.29 21.26
CA ALA A 39 -34.59 22.49 22.06
C ALA A 39 -34.66 21.00 21.70
N LEU A 40 -35.86 20.45 21.53
CA LEU A 40 -36.07 19.05 21.13
C LEU A 40 -35.54 18.79 19.73
N LEU A 41 -35.79 19.67 18.77
CA LEU A 41 -35.29 19.58 17.40
C LEU A 41 -33.74 19.67 17.36
N GLY A 42 -33.17 20.55 18.20
CA GLY A 42 -31.72 20.66 18.36
C GLY A 42 -31.11 19.35 18.87
N ALA A 43 -31.71 18.76 19.91
CA ALA A 43 -31.24 17.44 20.42
C ALA A 43 -31.38 16.32 19.37
N ALA A 44 -32.51 16.29 18.64
CA ALA A 44 -32.72 15.35 17.53
C ALA A 44 -31.69 15.57 16.41
N GLY A 45 -31.39 16.83 16.07
CA GLY A 45 -30.38 17.18 15.08
C GLY A 45 -28.98 16.70 15.46
N ILE A 46 -28.60 16.83 16.73
CA ILE A 46 -27.31 16.26 17.24
C ILE A 46 -27.30 14.75 17.11
N ALA A 47 -28.38 14.06 17.48
CA ALA A 47 -28.47 12.62 17.37
C ALA A 47 -28.32 12.14 15.91
N VAL A 48 -28.99 12.81 14.96
CA VAL A 48 -28.87 12.54 13.52
C VAL A 48 -27.45 12.83 13.03
N GLY A 49 -26.84 13.94 13.45
CA GLY A 49 -25.48 14.31 13.09
C GLY A 49 -24.46 13.26 13.56
N LEU A 50 -24.62 12.74 14.79
CA LEU A 50 -23.79 11.65 15.31
C LEU A 50 -24.00 10.35 14.54
N ALA A 51 -25.24 10.03 14.16
CA ALA A 51 -25.52 8.84 13.35
C ALA A 51 -24.90 8.91 11.94
N LEU A 52 -24.79 10.11 11.36
CA LEU A 52 -24.23 10.36 10.03
C LEU A 52 -22.72 10.65 10.04
N LYS A 53 -22.08 10.71 11.21
CA LYS A 53 -20.68 11.10 11.38
C LYS A 53 -19.74 10.36 10.46
N ASP A 54 -19.85 9.02 10.39
CA ASP A 54 -18.95 8.20 9.59
C ASP A 54 -19.16 8.38 8.09
N THR A 55 -20.41 8.60 7.68
CA THR A 55 -20.74 8.91 6.28
C THR A 55 -20.12 10.24 5.86
N LEU A 56 -20.28 11.28 6.67
CA LEU A 56 -19.70 12.61 6.44
C LEU A 56 -18.16 12.55 6.46
N SER A 57 -17.58 11.75 7.35
CA SER A 57 -16.13 11.52 7.41
C SER A 57 -15.60 10.90 6.11
N ASN A 58 -16.30 9.92 5.55
CA ASN A 58 -15.92 9.31 4.27
C ASN A 58 -16.00 10.29 3.09
N ILE A 59 -17.03 11.14 3.05
CA ILE A 59 -17.16 12.20 2.02
C ILE A 59 -15.99 13.18 2.14
N ALA A 60 -15.72 13.69 3.34
CA ALA A 60 -14.61 14.62 3.57
C ALA A 60 -13.27 14.01 3.17
N ALA A 61 -13.01 12.74 3.57
CA ALA A 61 -11.82 12.01 3.18
C ALA A 61 -11.74 11.82 1.66
N GLY A 62 -12.84 11.48 0.99
CA GLY A 62 -12.90 11.36 -0.48
C GLY A 62 -12.51 12.66 -1.19
N ILE A 63 -13.04 13.79 -0.72
CA ILE A 63 -12.68 15.12 -1.24
C ILE A 63 -11.17 15.38 -1.02
N MET A 64 -10.64 15.08 0.16
CA MET A 64 -9.22 15.28 0.46
C MET A 64 -8.31 14.38 -0.38
N LEU A 65 -8.70 13.13 -0.62
CA LEU A 65 -7.98 12.21 -1.51
C LEU A 65 -7.92 12.75 -2.95
N LEU A 66 -9.02 13.30 -3.45
CA LEU A 66 -9.09 13.87 -4.80
C LEU A 66 -8.35 15.22 -4.91
N PHE A 67 -8.30 16.00 -3.83
CA PHE A 67 -7.66 17.32 -3.81
C PHE A 67 -6.13 17.20 -3.61
N LEU A 68 -5.68 16.51 -2.56
CA LEU A 68 -4.27 16.38 -2.21
C LEU A 68 -3.55 15.26 -2.98
N ARG A 69 -4.30 14.31 -3.53
CA ARG A 69 -3.82 13.24 -4.41
C ARG A 69 -2.60 12.49 -3.85
N PRO A 70 -2.65 11.91 -2.66
CA PRO A 70 -1.58 11.05 -2.18
C PRO A 70 -1.36 9.85 -3.12
N PHE A 71 -2.41 9.44 -3.80
CA PHE A 71 -2.42 8.48 -4.92
C PHE A 71 -3.46 8.90 -5.96
N THR A 72 -3.37 8.31 -7.14
CA THR A 72 -4.31 8.49 -8.25
C THR A 72 -4.79 7.13 -8.76
N VAL A 73 -5.84 7.13 -9.57
CA VAL A 73 -6.28 5.93 -10.30
C VAL A 73 -5.09 5.37 -11.09
N GLY A 74 -4.89 4.05 -11.04
CA GLY A 74 -3.77 3.33 -11.63
C GLY A 74 -2.56 3.15 -10.70
N ASN A 75 -2.47 3.87 -9.58
CA ASN A 75 -1.38 3.64 -8.64
C ASN A 75 -1.59 2.33 -7.85
N PHE A 76 -0.49 1.60 -7.60
CA PHE A 76 -0.47 0.50 -6.66
C PHE A 76 -0.11 1.03 -5.27
N ILE A 77 -0.99 0.80 -4.31
CA ILE A 77 -0.84 1.31 -2.94
C ILE A 77 -1.01 0.19 -1.91
N THR A 78 -0.49 0.45 -0.71
CA THR A 78 -0.80 -0.31 0.50
C THR A 78 -1.16 0.67 1.61
N CYS A 79 -2.29 0.42 2.29
CA CYS A 79 -2.74 1.17 3.46
C CYS A 79 -3.34 0.19 4.48
N GLY A 80 -2.66 -0.01 5.62
CA GLY A 80 -2.99 -1.09 6.55
C GLY A 80 -2.96 -2.44 5.84
N ASP A 81 -4.04 -3.21 5.95
CA ASP A 81 -4.18 -4.53 5.34
C ASP A 81 -4.66 -4.49 3.87
N VAL A 82 -5.00 -3.30 3.36
CA VAL A 82 -5.46 -3.12 1.98
C VAL A 82 -4.26 -2.89 1.07
N SER A 83 -4.11 -3.72 0.03
CA SER A 83 -3.03 -3.60 -0.96
C SER A 83 -3.56 -3.88 -2.36
N GLY A 84 -3.26 -3.01 -3.33
CA GLY A 84 -3.70 -3.20 -4.71
C GLY A 84 -3.63 -1.94 -5.56
N SER A 85 -4.10 -2.07 -6.80
CA SER A 85 -4.21 -0.98 -7.77
C SER A 85 -5.51 -0.21 -7.57
N VAL A 86 -5.43 1.10 -7.45
CA VAL A 86 -6.60 1.98 -7.36
C VAL A 86 -7.32 2.00 -8.71
N ARG A 87 -8.59 1.58 -8.71
CA ARG A 87 -9.45 1.55 -9.91
C ARG A 87 -10.36 2.78 -9.98
N GLU A 88 -10.87 3.20 -8.85
CA GLU A 88 -11.79 4.35 -8.77
C GLU A 88 -11.69 5.01 -7.39
N ILE A 89 -11.84 6.33 -7.33
CA ILE A 89 -11.98 7.10 -6.08
C ILE A 89 -13.38 7.68 -6.09
N GLY A 90 -14.28 7.03 -5.36
CA GLY A 90 -15.67 7.47 -5.22
C GLY A 90 -15.87 8.45 -4.06
N VAL A 91 -17.10 8.89 -3.86
CA VAL A 91 -17.46 9.85 -2.81
C VAL A 91 -17.30 9.25 -1.41
N PHE A 92 -17.65 7.98 -1.22
CA PHE A 92 -17.63 7.29 0.07
C PHE A 92 -16.52 6.28 0.19
N VAL A 93 -16.21 5.62 -0.91
CA VAL A 93 -15.27 4.50 -1.00
C VAL A 93 -14.31 4.68 -2.16
N THR A 94 -13.12 4.12 -2.01
CA THR A 94 -12.15 3.92 -3.07
C THR A 94 -12.16 2.45 -3.46
N VAL A 95 -12.27 2.18 -4.76
CA VAL A 95 -12.20 0.82 -5.32
C VAL A 95 -10.74 0.47 -5.62
N ILE A 96 -10.31 -0.66 -5.09
CA ILE A 96 -8.96 -1.18 -5.23
C ILE A 96 -9.05 -2.62 -5.74
N GLU A 97 -8.17 -2.99 -6.65
CA GLU A 97 -8.04 -4.36 -7.15
C GLU A 97 -6.68 -4.91 -6.73
N THR A 98 -6.68 -6.05 -6.08
CA THR A 98 -5.45 -6.74 -5.67
C THR A 98 -4.67 -7.27 -6.88
N ALA A 99 -3.41 -7.68 -6.68
CA ALA A 99 -2.58 -8.24 -7.75
C ALA A 99 -3.14 -9.57 -8.32
N ASP A 100 -3.93 -10.29 -7.54
CA ASP A 100 -4.64 -11.52 -7.91
C ASP A 100 -6.08 -11.29 -8.39
N GLY A 101 -6.49 -10.02 -8.61
CA GLY A 101 -7.74 -9.65 -9.25
C GLY A 101 -8.95 -9.54 -8.31
N LEU A 102 -8.75 -9.50 -6.98
CA LEU A 102 -9.85 -9.34 -6.05
C LEU A 102 -10.29 -7.88 -5.94
N TYR A 103 -11.61 -7.69 -5.87
CA TYR A 103 -12.24 -6.39 -5.67
C TYR A 103 -12.25 -6.02 -4.18
N ILE A 104 -11.73 -4.85 -3.85
CA ILE A 104 -11.77 -4.27 -2.51
C ILE A 104 -12.48 -2.91 -2.59
N SER A 105 -13.53 -2.75 -1.77
CA SER A 105 -14.18 -1.46 -1.53
C SER A 105 -13.74 -0.92 -0.18
N ALA A 106 -12.81 0.02 -0.18
CA ALA A 106 -12.25 0.60 1.03
C ALA A 106 -12.93 1.94 1.36
N PRO A 107 -13.48 2.14 2.58
CA PRO A 107 -13.97 3.43 3.01
C PRO A 107 -12.89 4.51 2.91
N ASN A 108 -13.21 5.68 2.38
CA ASN A 108 -12.23 6.74 2.14
C ASN A 108 -11.54 7.21 3.42
N ASN A 109 -12.27 7.25 4.54
CA ASN A 109 -11.71 7.67 5.83
C ASN A 109 -10.61 6.71 6.33
N SER A 110 -10.72 5.40 6.06
CA SER A 110 -9.70 4.43 6.45
C SER A 110 -8.40 4.61 5.66
N LEU A 111 -8.50 4.99 4.41
CA LEU A 111 -7.33 5.29 3.56
C LEU A 111 -6.70 6.63 3.93
N TRP A 112 -7.53 7.66 4.15
CA TRP A 112 -7.05 8.99 4.50
C TRP A 112 -6.39 9.05 5.88
N GLY A 113 -6.93 8.33 6.85
CA GLY A 113 -6.44 8.28 8.23
C GLY A 113 -5.21 7.40 8.44
N GLY A 114 -4.84 6.57 7.46
CA GLY A 114 -3.73 5.62 7.55
C GLY A 114 -2.46 6.08 6.83
N ALA A 115 -1.35 5.40 7.13
CA ALA A 115 -0.12 5.57 6.37
C ALA A 115 -0.24 4.90 5.00
N ILE A 116 -0.10 5.67 3.93
CA ILE A 116 -0.20 5.18 2.55
C ILE A 116 1.20 4.95 1.98
N LYS A 117 1.50 3.70 1.60
CA LYS A 117 2.68 3.38 0.79
C LYS A 117 2.26 3.36 -0.68
N ASN A 118 2.76 4.30 -1.47
CA ASN A 118 2.51 4.36 -2.90
C ASN A 118 3.73 3.85 -3.65
N PHE A 119 3.61 2.70 -4.31
CA PHE A 119 4.71 2.04 -4.99
C PHE A 119 4.95 2.58 -6.40
N THR A 120 3.97 3.30 -6.96
CA THR A 120 4.00 3.76 -8.35
C THR A 120 4.39 5.23 -8.49
N ARG A 121 4.03 6.06 -7.52
CA ARG A 121 4.14 7.52 -7.58
C ARG A 121 5.53 8.03 -7.95
N ASN A 122 6.59 7.41 -7.42
CA ASN A 122 7.95 7.86 -7.63
C ASN A 122 8.54 7.41 -8.99
N GLY A 123 7.81 6.61 -9.77
CA GLY A 123 8.22 6.12 -11.09
C GLY A 123 9.38 5.14 -11.08
N LYS A 124 10.12 5.02 -9.97
CA LYS A 124 11.26 4.12 -9.80
C LYS A 124 11.24 3.43 -8.45
N ARG A 125 11.75 2.20 -8.42
CA ARG A 125 11.87 1.41 -7.18
C ARG A 125 13.23 0.78 -7.08
N ARG A 126 13.74 0.71 -5.85
CA ARG A 126 14.94 -0.05 -5.52
C ARG A 126 14.58 -1.51 -5.37
N MET A 127 15.38 -2.40 -5.97
CA MET A 127 15.36 -3.83 -5.77
C MET A 127 16.67 -4.28 -5.15
N GLU A 128 16.58 -5.31 -4.35
CA GLU A 128 17.71 -5.92 -3.67
C GLU A 128 17.65 -7.43 -3.89
N ILE A 129 18.75 -7.99 -4.39
CA ILE A 129 18.91 -9.44 -4.56
C ILE A 129 20.08 -9.84 -3.68
N THR A 130 19.82 -10.77 -2.79
CA THR A 130 20.83 -11.30 -1.87
C THR A 130 21.12 -12.75 -2.25
N VAL A 131 22.38 -13.09 -2.39
CA VAL A 131 22.86 -14.44 -2.64
C VAL A 131 23.96 -14.78 -1.65
N GLY A 132 23.89 -15.97 -1.06
CA GLY A 132 24.93 -16.51 -0.18
C GLY A 132 25.97 -17.27 -0.99
N ILE A 133 27.24 -17.01 -0.74
CA ILE A 133 28.38 -17.80 -1.25
C ILE A 133 29.07 -18.53 -0.11
N ASP A 134 29.81 -19.59 -0.40
CA ASP A 134 30.58 -20.36 0.59
C ASP A 134 31.65 -19.47 1.25
N TYR A 135 31.98 -19.76 2.52
CA TYR A 135 33.04 -19.06 3.25
C TYR A 135 34.43 -19.23 2.65
N GLN A 136 34.63 -20.27 1.84
CA GLN A 136 35.90 -20.55 1.13
C GLN A 136 35.97 -19.79 -0.21
N ASP A 137 34.85 -19.28 -0.70
CA ASP A 137 34.77 -18.58 -1.97
C ASP A 137 35.34 -17.15 -1.89
N SER A 138 35.79 -16.66 -3.03
CA SER A 138 36.34 -15.31 -3.13
C SER A 138 35.18 -14.28 -3.16
N ILE A 139 35.08 -13.44 -2.12
CA ILE A 139 34.16 -12.33 -2.06
C ILE A 139 34.31 -11.37 -3.25
N GLU A 140 35.57 -11.06 -3.61
CA GLU A 140 35.89 -10.15 -4.71
C GLU A 140 35.37 -10.67 -6.07
N VAL A 141 35.45 -11.97 -6.30
CA VAL A 141 34.88 -12.59 -7.51
C VAL A 141 33.39 -12.48 -7.48
N GLY A 142 32.72 -12.77 -6.34
CA GLY A 142 31.28 -12.69 -6.19
C GLY A 142 30.75 -11.27 -6.43
N LEU A 143 31.39 -10.24 -5.86
CA LEU A 143 31.02 -8.85 -6.08
C LEU A 143 31.17 -8.43 -7.56
N LYS A 144 32.25 -8.85 -8.23
CA LYS A 144 32.45 -8.57 -9.66
C LYS A 144 31.38 -9.24 -10.53
N VAL A 145 31.02 -10.49 -10.24
CA VAL A 145 29.97 -11.22 -10.95
C VAL A 145 28.63 -10.49 -10.80
N LEU A 146 28.24 -10.12 -9.58
CA LEU A 146 26.98 -9.42 -9.35
C LEU A 146 26.92 -8.07 -10.09
N LEU A 147 28.03 -7.33 -10.13
CA LEU A 147 28.08 -6.07 -10.86
C LEU A 147 27.99 -6.30 -12.38
N ALA A 148 28.67 -7.33 -12.90
CA ALA A 148 28.58 -7.73 -14.30
C ALA A 148 27.16 -8.15 -14.70
N VAL A 149 26.47 -8.91 -13.83
CA VAL A 149 25.06 -9.28 -14.01
C VAL A 149 24.19 -8.04 -14.14
N ALA A 150 24.36 -7.04 -13.27
CA ALA A 150 23.60 -5.80 -13.36
C ALA A 150 23.83 -5.05 -14.68
N ALA A 151 25.06 -5.04 -15.18
CA ALA A 151 25.41 -4.38 -16.44
C ALA A 151 24.75 -5.02 -17.69
N THR A 152 24.27 -6.25 -17.60
CA THR A 152 23.57 -6.91 -18.71
C THR A 152 22.10 -6.52 -18.85
N GLU A 153 21.51 -5.88 -17.85
CA GLU A 153 20.08 -5.47 -17.86
C GLU A 153 19.96 -3.98 -18.21
N SER A 154 19.68 -3.71 -19.47
CA SER A 154 19.65 -2.36 -20.03
C SER A 154 18.48 -1.48 -19.51
N ARG A 155 17.45 -2.09 -18.92
CA ARG A 155 16.29 -1.39 -18.36
C ARG A 155 16.52 -0.87 -16.94
N LEU A 156 17.65 -1.23 -16.30
CA LEU A 156 18.04 -0.66 -15.02
C LEU A 156 18.39 0.82 -15.17
N LEU A 157 18.10 1.59 -14.14
CA LEU A 157 18.46 2.99 -14.09
C LEU A 157 19.97 3.15 -13.85
N ALA A 158 20.59 4.03 -14.60
CA ALA A 158 22.00 4.37 -14.42
C ALA A 158 22.24 5.27 -13.19
N ASP A 159 21.23 6.00 -12.76
CA ASP A 159 21.25 6.86 -11.57
C ASP A 159 20.01 6.60 -10.69
N PRO A 160 20.21 6.15 -9.45
CA PRO A 160 21.46 5.68 -8.82
C PRO A 160 22.03 4.41 -9.48
N ALA A 161 23.34 4.38 -9.63
CA ALA A 161 24.04 3.25 -10.22
C ALA A 161 23.88 1.96 -9.37
N PRO A 162 23.93 0.78 -9.98
CA PRO A 162 23.97 -0.50 -9.25
C PRO A 162 25.12 -0.54 -8.24
N GLN A 163 24.83 -1.09 -7.08
CA GLN A 163 25.80 -1.26 -5.98
C GLN A 163 25.87 -2.72 -5.56
N VAL A 164 27.06 -3.19 -5.24
CA VAL A 164 27.28 -4.52 -4.68
C VAL A 164 28.01 -4.41 -3.36
N MET A 165 27.68 -5.27 -2.42
CA MET A 165 28.27 -5.23 -1.07
C MET A 165 28.18 -6.59 -0.40
N VAL A 166 29.04 -6.81 0.60
CA VAL A 166 28.80 -7.84 1.59
C VAL A 166 27.73 -7.34 2.52
N PHE A 167 26.59 -7.98 2.52
CA PHE A 167 25.42 -7.57 3.31
C PHE A 167 25.47 -8.10 4.75
N SER A 168 25.84 -9.39 4.88
CA SER A 168 25.97 -10.04 6.19
C SER A 168 26.78 -11.34 6.08
N MET A 169 27.25 -11.80 7.22
CA MET A 169 27.82 -13.15 7.40
C MET A 169 26.74 -14.01 8.05
N GLY A 170 26.28 -15.04 7.34
CA GLY A 170 25.27 -15.99 7.80
C GLY A 170 25.90 -17.23 8.43
N ASP A 171 25.05 -18.12 8.94
CA ASP A 171 25.51 -19.35 9.62
C ASP A 171 26.31 -20.29 8.70
N SER A 172 26.02 -20.24 7.40
CA SER A 172 26.66 -21.14 6.40
C SER A 172 27.08 -20.43 5.12
N SER A 173 26.93 -19.10 5.05
CA SER A 173 27.24 -18.34 3.83
C SER A 173 27.69 -16.91 4.13
N ILE A 174 28.46 -16.34 3.21
CA ILE A 174 28.68 -14.90 3.13
C ILE A 174 27.61 -14.35 2.18
N ASN A 175 26.73 -13.50 2.70
CA ASN A 175 25.61 -12.94 1.94
C ASN A 175 26.07 -11.70 1.18
N LEU A 176 26.12 -11.79 -0.13
CA LEU A 176 26.36 -10.68 -1.04
C LEU A 176 25.03 -10.08 -1.48
N GLN A 177 24.96 -8.77 -1.56
CA GLN A 177 23.75 -8.07 -2.02
C GLN A 177 24.05 -7.22 -3.24
N LEU A 178 23.21 -7.38 -4.25
CA LEU A 178 23.14 -6.52 -5.42
C LEU A 178 21.93 -5.60 -5.24
N ARG A 179 22.18 -4.30 -5.23
CA ARG A 179 21.17 -3.25 -5.10
C ARG A 179 21.08 -2.46 -6.39
N MET A 180 19.87 -2.36 -6.94
CA MET A 180 19.60 -1.75 -8.24
C MET A 180 18.33 -0.91 -8.20
N TRP A 181 18.16 -0.02 -9.18
CA TRP A 181 16.94 0.75 -9.35
C TRP A 181 16.34 0.48 -10.72
N ALA A 182 15.03 0.31 -10.78
CA ALA A 182 14.29 0.06 -12.02
C ALA A 182 13.02 0.91 -12.09
N PRO A 183 12.52 1.21 -13.32
CA PRO A 183 11.18 1.74 -13.51
C PRO A 183 10.12 0.81 -12.92
N VAL A 184 9.04 1.39 -12.40
CA VAL A 184 8.02 0.64 -11.65
C VAL A 184 7.27 -0.35 -12.53
N ASP A 185 7.02 0.01 -13.78
CA ASP A 185 6.27 -0.76 -14.77
C ASP A 185 6.91 -2.10 -15.13
N VAL A 186 8.25 -2.15 -15.13
CA VAL A 186 9.04 -3.35 -15.46
C VAL A 186 9.70 -3.98 -14.24
N TYR A 187 9.43 -3.48 -13.03
CA TYR A 187 10.09 -3.88 -11.79
C TYR A 187 10.07 -5.39 -11.55
N TRP A 188 8.91 -6.02 -11.66
CA TRP A 188 8.76 -7.44 -11.35
C TRP A 188 9.40 -8.34 -12.41
N GLU A 189 9.30 -7.95 -13.69
CA GLU A 189 9.95 -8.68 -14.77
C GLU A 189 11.47 -8.71 -14.59
N ILE A 190 12.06 -7.54 -14.32
CA ILE A 190 13.50 -7.43 -14.05
C ILE A 190 13.85 -8.21 -12.78
N TYR A 191 13.09 -8.09 -11.71
CA TYR A 191 13.36 -8.75 -10.44
C TYR A 191 13.46 -10.28 -10.60
N TRP A 192 12.52 -10.89 -11.29
CA TRP A 192 12.53 -12.34 -11.52
C TRP A 192 13.66 -12.77 -12.47
N ALA A 193 13.88 -12.04 -13.55
CA ALA A 193 14.96 -12.32 -14.49
C ALA A 193 16.34 -12.22 -13.81
N MET A 194 16.54 -11.18 -13.00
CA MET A 194 17.81 -10.97 -12.30
C MET A 194 18.06 -11.99 -11.20
N ASN A 195 17.04 -12.42 -10.44
CA ASN A 195 17.21 -13.50 -9.45
C ASN A 195 17.71 -14.78 -10.11
N ARG A 196 17.13 -15.17 -11.24
CA ARG A 196 17.57 -16.32 -12.01
C ARG A 196 19.02 -16.14 -12.48
N LYS A 197 19.31 -14.99 -13.09
CA LYS A 197 20.61 -14.69 -13.69
C LYS A 197 21.72 -14.65 -12.63
N VAL A 198 21.47 -14.06 -11.47
CA VAL A 198 22.42 -14.05 -10.35
C VAL A 198 22.83 -15.47 -9.97
N LYS A 199 21.87 -16.39 -9.84
CA LYS A 199 22.16 -17.79 -9.52
C LYS A 199 23.01 -18.45 -10.60
N GLU A 200 22.65 -18.31 -11.86
CA GLU A 200 23.36 -18.90 -13.00
C GLU A 200 24.81 -18.39 -13.09
N GLU A 201 25.03 -17.08 -12.99
CA GLU A 201 26.34 -16.45 -13.15
C GLU A 201 27.28 -16.71 -11.94
N ILE A 202 26.73 -16.80 -10.74
CA ILE A 202 27.50 -17.18 -9.53
C ILE A 202 28.06 -18.60 -9.70
N GLU A 203 27.26 -19.54 -10.17
CA GLU A 203 27.71 -20.93 -10.42
C GLU A 203 28.70 -21.02 -11.59
N LEU A 204 28.45 -20.29 -12.69
CA LEU A 204 29.35 -20.22 -13.84
C LEU A 204 30.73 -19.65 -13.46
N ALA A 205 30.79 -18.75 -12.49
CA ALA A 205 32.03 -18.21 -11.97
C ALA A 205 32.79 -19.17 -11.04
N GLY A 206 32.22 -20.36 -10.79
CA GLY A 206 32.83 -21.38 -9.92
C GLY A 206 32.60 -21.11 -8.43
N LEU A 207 31.67 -20.20 -8.09
CA LEU A 207 31.28 -19.93 -6.71
C LEU A 207 30.17 -20.89 -6.30
N SER A 208 30.14 -21.25 -5.02
CA SER A 208 29.18 -22.21 -4.47
C SER A 208 28.12 -21.53 -3.65
N ILE A 209 26.86 -21.86 -3.93
CA ILE A 209 25.75 -21.48 -3.03
C ILE A 209 25.62 -22.62 -2.01
N PRO A 210 26.06 -22.41 -0.75
CA PRO A 210 26.21 -23.50 0.18
C PRO A 210 24.87 -24.02 0.70
N PHE A 211 24.77 -25.32 0.87
CA PHE A 211 23.75 -25.91 1.71
C PHE A 211 24.04 -25.62 3.20
N PRO A 212 23.08 -25.78 4.10
CA PRO A 212 23.34 -25.65 5.54
C PRO A 212 24.50 -26.53 5.97
N GLN A 213 25.54 -25.91 6.55
CA GLN A 213 26.77 -26.58 7.00
C GLN A 213 26.65 -26.93 8.49
N ARG A 214 27.24 -28.12 8.86
CA ARG A 214 27.33 -28.53 10.26
C ARG A 214 28.68 -29.22 10.48
N THR A 215 29.40 -28.80 11.51
CA THR A 215 30.58 -29.47 11.98
C THR A 215 30.19 -30.55 12.97
N LEU A 216 30.53 -31.81 12.67
CA LEU A 216 30.31 -32.94 13.55
C LEU A 216 31.61 -33.30 14.26
N HIS A 217 31.63 -33.22 15.58
CA HIS A 217 32.75 -33.75 16.39
C HIS A 217 32.40 -35.18 16.80
N VAL A 218 33.05 -36.15 16.18
CA VAL A 218 32.90 -37.57 16.54
C VAL A 218 33.83 -37.83 17.73
N VAL A 219 33.24 -38.10 18.89
CA VAL A 219 34.02 -38.51 20.07
C VAL A 219 34.20 -40.03 19.97
N GLU A 220 35.46 -40.50 19.93
CA GLU A 220 35.72 -41.93 20.00
C GLU A 220 35.20 -42.51 21.32
N PRO A 221 34.53 -43.68 21.31
CA PRO A 221 34.12 -44.31 22.55
C PRO A 221 35.36 -44.61 23.41
N LEU A 222 35.28 -44.17 24.68
CA LEU A 222 36.29 -44.54 25.70
C LEU A 222 36.48 -46.07 25.65
N LYS A 223 37.65 -46.54 25.31
CA LYS A 223 38.05 -47.95 25.53
C LYS A 223 38.13 -48.15 27.01
N LEU A 224 37.11 -48.81 27.61
CA LEU A 224 37.13 -49.30 28.96
C LEU A 224 38.06 -50.46 29.08
#